data_3e509840dd9892138bb516da486e96cb
#
_entry.id   3e509840dd9892138bb516da486e96cb
#
_cell.length_a   1.000
_cell.length_b   1.000
_cell.length_c   1.000
_cell.angle_alpha   90.00
_cell.angle_beta   90.00
_cell.angle_gamma   90.00
#
_symmetry.space_group_name_H-M   'P 1'
#
loop_
_entity.id
_entity.type
_entity.pdbx_description
1 polymer ?
#
loop_
_entity_poly.entity_id
_entity_poly.type
_entity_poly.pdbx_seq_one_letter_code
_entity_poly.pdbx_strand_id
1 'polypeptide(L)'
;MDSSDLNRRELKTTSYAFSGNYVNIEKDYKLSPSVRFDSREENKKSTFNLGFEALNQFDNSNSSFDFNLDVGSSFQFPTMNDLFWPDGQYSGGNEELKPEESQYFAFSMSNQSFLGKIKLTASIKDYKDLIVWQPNEDFKYIPINVSSAERTSYNIHYLKEFSNFQMQLSYNVYESLDKDIDQKLLYVPDNSASLLMVYKQNNSTHYSLNYKLTGNRILQYASSFAEQVDDESYGLLSFGVSNLFNWQGRNVVVFNLTVDNLLDEEYISTIGYPEPGRSVNFTLEYKI
;
A
#
# COMPACT_ATOMS: atom_id res chain seq x y z
N MET A 1 -9.05 9.05 19.14
CA MET A 1 -9.61 10.40 18.96
C MET A 1 -11.11 10.31 19.12
N ASP A 2 -11.69 11.06 20.00
CA ASP A 2 -13.14 11.10 20.15
C ASP A 2 -13.70 12.02 19.06
N SER A 3 -14.77 11.63 18.38
CA SER A 3 -15.45 12.41 17.33
C SER A 3 -15.95 13.79 17.81
N SER A 4 -15.93 14.05 19.12
CA SER A 4 -16.21 15.36 19.72
C SER A 4 -15.18 16.44 19.37
N ASP A 5 -13.93 16.06 19.08
CA ASP A 5 -12.85 17.02 18.80
C ASP A 5 -12.93 17.62 17.39
N LEU A 6 -13.64 16.97 16.47
CA LEU A 6 -13.83 17.41 15.09
C LEU A 6 -15.06 18.32 14.91
N ASN A 7 -15.60 18.91 15.98
CA ASN A 7 -16.75 19.82 15.95
C ASN A 7 -17.99 19.27 15.19
N ARG A 8 -18.17 17.94 15.13
CA ARG A 8 -19.25 17.23 14.43
C ARG A 8 -19.40 17.62 12.96
N ARG A 9 -18.30 17.94 12.27
CA ARG A 9 -18.33 18.22 10.83
C ARG A 9 -18.64 16.93 10.07
N GLU A 10 -19.40 17.04 9.01
CA GLU A 10 -19.80 15.93 8.14
C GLU A 10 -19.42 16.25 6.70
N LEU A 11 -18.68 15.38 6.04
CA LEU A 11 -18.34 15.47 4.62
C LEU A 11 -19.14 14.43 3.84
N LYS A 12 -20.05 14.88 2.98
CA LYS A 12 -20.85 14.01 2.12
C LYS A 12 -20.24 13.92 0.73
N THR A 13 -20.00 12.69 0.27
CA THR A 13 -19.56 12.44 -1.11
C THR A 13 -20.62 11.62 -1.83
N THR A 14 -21.01 12.06 -3.02
CA THR A 14 -21.88 11.30 -3.92
C THR A 14 -21.03 10.76 -5.05
N SER A 15 -21.11 9.46 -5.31
CA SER A 15 -20.28 8.76 -6.31
C SER A 15 -21.13 7.98 -7.29
N TYR A 16 -20.79 8.07 -8.58
CA TYR A 16 -21.34 7.24 -9.65
C TYR A 16 -20.17 6.55 -10.36
N ALA A 17 -20.25 5.24 -10.55
CA ALA A 17 -19.22 4.47 -11.26
C ALA A 17 -19.87 3.58 -12.31
N PHE A 18 -19.23 3.51 -13.46
CA PHE A 18 -19.59 2.64 -14.57
C PHE A 18 -18.35 1.85 -14.99
N SER A 19 -18.51 0.55 -15.15
CA SER A 19 -17.43 -0.33 -15.63
C SER A 19 -17.99 -1.39 -16.57
N GLY A 20 -17.15 -1.89 -17.46
CA GLY A 20 -17.47 -2.96 -18.37
C GLY A 20 -16.25 -3.84 -18.62
N ASN A 21 -16.49 -5.06 -19.06
CA ASN A 21 -15.43 -5.97 -19.51
C ASN A 21 -15.81 -6.49 -20.88
N TYR A 22 -14.88 -6.42 -21.81
CA TYR A 22 -14.95 -7.12 -23.07
C TYR A 22 -13.91 -8.23 -23.07
N VAL A 23 -14.33 -9.48 -23.25
CA VAL A 23 -13.45 -10.65 -23.24
C VAL A 23 -13.54 -11.33 -24.60
N ASN A 24 -12.42 -11.50 -25.27
CA ASN A 24 -12.30 -12.31 -26.45
C ASN A 24 -11.59 -13.63 -26.10
N ILE A 25 -12.37 -14.69 -25.97
CA ILE A 25 -11.89 -16.01 -25.56
C ILE A 25 -11.01 -16.66 -26.64
N GLU A 26 -11.27 -16.41 -27.94
CA GLU A 26 -10.51 -17.01 -29.02
C GLU A 26 -9.09 -16.43 -29.14
N LYS A 27 -8.89 -15.20 -28.69
CA LYS A 27 -7.61 -14.47 -28.77
C LYS A 27 -6.99 -14.21 -27.41
N ASP A 28 -7.56 -14.75 -26.35
CA ASP A 28 -7.07 -14.65 -24.98
C ASP A 28 -6.76 -13.21 -24.55
N TYR A 29 -7.64 -12.25 -24.85
CA TYR A 29 -7.51 -10.89 -24.36
C TYR A 29 -8.79 -10.34 -23.71
N LYS A 30 -8.58 -9.39 -22.82
CA LYS A 30 -9.65 -8.69 -22.10
C LYS A 30 -9.39 -7.18 -22.09
N LEU A 31 -10.46 -6.40 -22.30
CA LEU A 31 -10.48 -4.95 -22.12
C LEU A 31 -11.43 -4.60 -20.97
N SER A 32 -10.97 -3.71 -20.11
CA SER A 32 -11.69 -3.34 -18.88
C SER A 32 -11.74 -1.80 -18.74
N PRO A 33 -12.63 -1.10 -19.47
CA PRO A 33 -12.86 0.31 -19.28
C PRO A 33 -13.68 0.60 -18.02
N SER A 34 -13.35 1.70 -17.31
CA SER A 34 -14.17 2.21 -16.23
C SER A 34 -14.11 3.72 -16.14
N VAL A 35 -15.19 4.33 -15.65
CA VAL A 35 -15.29 5.75 -15.37
C VAL A 35 -16.00 5.95 -14.04
N ARG A 36 -15.55 6.93 -13.26
CA ARG A 36 -16.16 7.31 -11.99
C ARG A 36 -16.30 8.82 -11.90
N PHE A 37 -17.40 9.26 -11.33
CA PHE A 37 -17.72 10.65 -11.04
C PHE A 37 -18.01 10.79 -9.55
N ASP A 38 -17.38 11.76 -8.90
CA ASP A 38 -17.57 12.05 -7.49
C ASP A 38 -17.86 13.55 -7.32
N SER A 39 -18.75 13.83 -6.37
CA SER A 39 -19.06 15.18 -5.95
C SER A 39 -19.05 15.27 -4.43
N ARG A 40 -18.24 16.19 -3.91
CA ARG A 40 -18.16 16.52 -2.49
C ARG A 40 -18.26 18.04 -2.38
N GLU A 41 -19.36 18.55 -1.83
CA GLU A 41 -19.65 19.97 -1.78
C GLU A 41 -19.55 20.61 -3.18
N GLU A 42 -18.70 21.61 -3.37
CA GLU A 42 -18.47 22.28 -4.66
C GLU A 42 -17.46 21.55 -5.55
N ASN A 43 -16.70 20.61 -4.98
CA ASN A 43 -15.67 19.87 -5.70
C ASN A 43 -16.26 18.69 -6.48
N LYS A 44 -16.04 18.69 -7.80
CA LYS A 44 -16.44 17.61 -8.70
C LYS A 44 -15.21 17.03 -9.38
N LYS A 45 -15.06 15.73 -9.32
CA LYS A 45 -13.93 15.02 -9.92
C LYS A 45 -14.42 13.83 -10.73
N SER A 46 -13.67 13.49 -11.77
CA SER A 46 -13.91 12.31 -12.58
C SER A 46 -12.60 11.55 -12.82
N THR A 47 -12.70 10.24 -12.91
CA THR A 47 -11.59 9.38 -13.29
C THR A 47 -12.00 8.49 -14.45
N PHE A 48 -11.03 8.08 -15.23
CA PHE A 48 -11.19 6.99 -16.17
C PHE A 48 -10.05 6.00 -15.99
N ASN A 49 -10.30 4.73 -16.29
CA ASN A 49 -9.27 3.70 -16.33
C ASN A 49 -9.56 2.77 -17.51
N LEU A 50 -8.49 2.30 -18.14
CA LEU A 50 -8.53 1.31 -19.19
C LEU A 50 -7.46 0.25 -18.92
N GLY A 51 -7.90 -0.96 -18.65
CA GLY A 51 -7.04 -2.14 -18.55
C GLY A 51 -7.10 -2.97 -19.83
N PHE A 52 -5.97 -3.44 -20.28
CA PHE A 52 -5.83 -4.44 -21.34
C PHE A 52 -5.03 -5.62 -20.80
N GLU A 53 -5.58 -6.83 -20.90
CA GLU A 53 -4.92 -8.07 -20.53
C GLU A 53 -4.84 -8.98 -21.73
N ALA A 54 -3.64 -9.51 -22.01
CA ALA A 54 -3.42 -10.62 -22.94
C ALA A 54 -2.95 -11.82 -22.13
N LEU A 55 -3.76 -12.87 -22.14
CA LEU A 55 -3.60 -14.04 -21.27
C LEU A 55 -3.02 -15.21 -22.07
N ASN A 56 -2.34 -16.13 -21.37
CA ASN A 56 -1.81 -17.38 -21.93
C ASN A 56 -0.98 -17.20 -23.20
N GLN A 57 -0.31 -16.09 -23.35
CA GLN A 57 0.54 -15.84 -24.51
C GLN A 57 1.78 -16.76 -24.44
N PHE A 58 2.18 -17.28 -25.60
CA PHE A 58 3.29 -18.23 -25.69
C PHE A 58 3.12 -19.46 -24.80
N ASP A 59 1.85 -19.89 -24.58
CA ASP A 59 1.54 -21.08 -23.78
C ASP A 59 2.20 -22.33 -24.39
N ASN A 60 2.86 -23.07 -23.52
CA ASN A 60 3.37 -24.40 -23.80
C ASN A 60 3.13 -25.29 -22.60
N SER A 61 3.39 -26.59 -22.72
CA SER A 61 3.13 -27.56 -21.64
C SER A 61 3.79 -27.22 -20.29
N ASN A 62 4.73 -26.30 -20.23
CA ASN A 62 5.54 -26.00 -19.06
C ASN A 62 5.43 -24.56 -18.55
N SER A 63 4.96 -23.60 -19.37
CA SER A 63 4.84 -22.20 -18.94
C SER A 63 3.86 -21.42 -19.80
N SER A 64 3.22 -20.43 -19.21
CA SER A 64 2.39 -19.42 -19.89
C SER A 64 2.80 -18.01 -19.44
N PHE A 65 2.55 -17.04 -20.32
CA PHE A 65 2.80 -15.63 -20.05
C PHE A 65 1.50 -14.84 -20.16
N ASP A 66 1.29 -13.96 -19.18
CA ASP A 66 0.24 -12.95 -19.22
C ASP A 66 0.86 -11.56 -19.26
N PHE A 67 0.28 -10.68 -20.06
CA PHE A 67 0.66 -9.27 -20.14
C PHE A 67 -0.51 -8.41 -19.74
N ASN A 68 -0.25 -7.36 -18.97
CA ASN A 68 -1.26 -6.40 -18.57
C ASN A 68 -0.75 -4.97 -18.78
N LEU A 69 -1.61 -4.13 -19.34
CA LEU A 69 -1.39 -2.71 -19.53
C LEU A 69 -2.56 -1.96 -18.90
N ASP A 70 -2.25 -1.07 -17.96
CA ASP A 70 -3.23 -0.21 -17.30
C ASP A 70 -2.87 1.26 -17.50
N VAL A 71 -3.84 2.06 -17.89
CA VAL A 71 -3.74 3.51 -17.97
C VAL A 71 -4.97 4.14 -17.38
N GLY A 72 -4.78 5.23 -16.64
CA GLY A 72 -5.93 5.90 -16.04
C GLY A 72 -5.57 7.11 -15.22
N SER A 73 -6.61 7.63 -14.58
CA SER A 73 -6.52 8.73 -13.64
C SER A 73 -7.13 8.33 -12.30
N SER A 74 -6.68 8.96 -11.22
CA SER A 74 -7.31 8.87 -9.91
C SER A 74 -7.30 10.23 -9.23
N PHE A 75 -8.14 10.38 -8.21
CA PHE A 75 -8.11 11.53 -7.33
C PHE A 75 -8.42 11.08 -5.90
N GLN A 76 -8.05 11.93 -4.94
CA GLN A 76 -8.39 11.76 -3.53
C GLN A 76 -8.82 13.11 -2.96
N PHE A 77 -10.01 13.16 -2.36
CA PHE A 77 -10.39 14.32 -1.55
C PHE A 77 -9.60 14.32 -0.25
N PRO A 78 -9.25 15.51 0.29
CA PRO A 78 -8.66 15.62 1.61
C PRO A 78 -9.49 14.85 2.65
N THR A 79 -8.83 14.18 3.57
CA THR A 79 -9.50 13.46 4.66
C THR A 79 -10.02 14.44 5.71
N MET A 80 -10.85 13.95 6.65
CA MET A 80 -11.28 14.75 7.80
C MET A 80 -10.08 15.23 8.63
N ASN A 81 -9.06 14.39 8.76
CA ASN A 81 -7.84 14.74 9.48
C ASN A 81 -7.05 15.83 8.77
N ASP A 82 -6.93 15.76 7.43
CA ASP A 82 -6.21 16.77 6.66
C ASP A 82 -6.87 18.15 6.78
N LEU A 83 -8.20 18.20 6.78
CA LEU A 83 -8.95 19.45 6.84
C LEU A 83 -9.09 19.99 8.26
N PHE A 84 -9.38 19.11 9.22
CA PHE A 84 -9.95 19.52 10.52
C PHE A 84 -9.17 18.96 11.72
N TRP A 85 -7.92 18.52 11.53
CA TRP A 85 -7.09 18.17 12.68
C TRP A 85 -7.06 19.31 13.68
N PRO A 86 -7.29 19.05 14.99
CA PRO A 86 -7.33 20.11 16.00
C PRO A 86 -6.08 20.99 15.95
N ASP A 87 -6.31 22.31 15.92
CA ASP A 87 -5.22 23.27 15.90
C ASP A 87 -4.50 23.29 17.24
N GLY A 88 -3.24 22.87 17.25
CA GLY A 88 -2.40 22.77 18.43
C GLY A 88 -1.02 23.39 18.22
N GLN A 89 -0.17 23.30 19.23
CA GLN A 89 1.19 23.82 19.19
C GLN A 89 2.05 23.11 18.13
N TYR A 90 1.82 21.79 17.91
CA TYR A 90 2.69 20.94 17.08
C TYR A 90 2.06 20.49 15.78
N SER A 91 0.75 20.61 15.64
CA SER A 91 0.04 20.16 14.43
C SER A 91 -1.27 20.91 14.25
N GLY A 92 -1.80 20.92 13.02
CA GLY A 92 -3.10 21.48 12.66
C GLY A 92 -3.55 20.99 11.31
N GLY A 93 -4.86 21.00 11.05
CA GLY A 93 -5.43 20.76 9.73
C GLY A 93 -5.33 21.98 8.80
N ASN A 94 -5.73 21.78 7.54
CA ASN A 94 -5.76 22.85 6.53
C ASN A 94 -7.04 22.72 5.71
N GLU A 95 -7.98 23.64 5.92
CA GLU A 95 -9.27 23.65 5.21
C GLU A 95 -9.16 24.13 3.74
N GLU A 96 -8.02 24.69 3.34
CA GLU A 96 -7.78 25.20 1.98
C GLU A 96 -7.21 24.16 1.01
N LEU A 97 -7.07 22.90 1.47
CA LEU A 97 -6.52 21.83 0.66
C LEU A 97 -7.41 21.53 -0.56
N LYS A 98 -6.74 21.39 -1.69
CA LYS A 98 -7.34 20.87 -2.93
C LYS A 98 -7.31 19.35 -2.94
N PRO A 99 -8.26 18.71 -3.67
CA PRO A 99 -8.15 17.28 -3.94
C PRO A 99 -6.88 16.95 -4.72
N GLU A 100 -6.19 15.88 -4.30
CA GLU A 100 -5.11 15.30 -5.10
C GLU A 100 -5.66 14.75 -6.42
N GLU A 101 -4.91 14.88 -7.49
CA GLU A 101 -5.18 14.23 -8.77
C GLU A 101 -3.94 13.45 -9.20
N SER A 102 -4.13 12.36 -9.92
CA SER A 102 -3.02 11.65 -10.53
C SER A 102 -3.41 10.98 -11.83
N GLN A 103 -2.41 10.80 -12.68
CA GLN A 103 -2.45 9.96 -13.88
C GLN A 103 -1.42 8.87 -13.74
N TYR A 104 -1.71 7.69 -14.26
CA TYR A 104 -0.80 6.57 -14.17
C TYR A 104 -0.79 5.73 -15.44
N PHE A 105 0.34 5.12 -15.65
CA PHE A 105 0.58 4.08 -16.63
C PHE A 105 1.29 2.93 -15.93
N ALA A 106 0.82 1.71 -16.14
CA ALA A 106 1.45 0.51 -15.60
C ALA A 106 1.48 -0.60 -16.64
N PHE A 107 2.62 -1.25 -16.75
CA PHE A 107 2.80 -2.47 -17.54
C PHE A 107 3.24 -3.59 -16.62
N SER A 108 2.63 -4.77 -16.76
CA SER A 108 3.09 -5.95 -16.06
C SER A 108 3.14 -7.18 -16.97
N MET A 109 4.11 -8.03 -16.68
CA MET A 109 4.27 -9.34 -17.28
C MET A 109 4.30 -10.38 -16.16
N SER A 110 3.53 -11.45 -16.30
CA SER A 110 3.63 -12.60 -15.41
C SER A 110 3.93 -13.87 -16.18
N ASN A 111 4.70 -14.75 -15.55
CA ASN A 111 4.96 -16.09 -16.02
C ASN A 111 4.56 -17.09 -14.95
N GLN A 112 3.76 -18.07 -15.33
CA GLN A 112 3.40 -19.22 -14.53
C GLN A 112 4.13 -20.45 -15.09
N SER A 113 4.93 -21.11 -14.27
CA SER A 113 5.67 -22.33 -14.64
C SER A 113 5.78 -23.31 -13.49
N PHE A 114 6.43 -24.45 -13.70
CA PHE A 114 6.73 -25.39 -12.61
C PHE A 114 7.63 -24.79 -11.53
N LEU A 115 8.41 -23.74 -11.86
CA LEU A 115 9.24 -23.02 -10.90
C LEU A 115 8.43 -22.09 -9.98
N GLY A 116 7.17 -21.79 -10.32
CA GLY A 116 6.29 -20.87 -9.60
C GLY A 116 5.75 -19.77 -10.51
N LYS A 117 5.15 -18.77 -9.91
CA LYS A 117 4.64 -17.57 -10.58
C LYS A 117 5.54 -16.38 -10.31
N ILE A 118 6.04 -15.76 -11.37
CA ILE A 118 6.78 -14.50 -11.30
C ILE A 118 5.91 -13.42 -11.97
N LYS A 119 5.81 -12.26 -11.33
CA LYS A 119 5.20 -11.06 -11.91
C LYS A 119 6.18 -9.90 -11.82
N LEU A 120 6.43 -9.24 -12.95
CA LEU A 120 7.20 -8.01 -13.05
C LEU A 120 6.23 -6.89 -13.39
N THR A 121 6.37 -5.75 -12.71
CA THR A 121 5.55 -4.57 -12.98
C THR A 121 6.44 -3.34 -13.03
N ALA A 122 6.23 -2.49 -14.02
CA ALA A 122 6.78 -1.14 -14.09
C ALA A 122 5.62 -0.16 -14.16
N SER A 123 5.67 0.92 -13.39
CA SER A 123 4.64 1.94 -13.42
C SER A 123 5.19 3.34 -13.20
N ILE A 124 4.54 4.31 -13.81
CA ILE A 124 4.80 5.74 -13.65
C ILE A 124 3.50 6.37 -13.20
N LYS A 125 3.57 7.24 -12.21
CA LYS A 125 2.44 7.99 -11.68
C LYS A 125 2.82 9.44 -11.47
N ASP A 126 2.16 10.33 -12.20
CA ASP A 126 2.24 11.77 -12.02
C ASP A 126 1.13 12.23 -11.07
N TYR A 127 1.50 13.09 -10.13
CA TYR A 127 0.60 13.69 -9.14
C TYR A 127 0.50 15.18 -9.34
N LYS A 128 -0.69 15.69 -9.11
CA LYS A 128 -0.98 17.10 -8.99
C LYS A 128 -1.70 17.37 -7.68
N ASP A 129 -1.28 18.45 -7.00
CA ASP A 129 -1.82 18.84 -5.71
C ASP A 129 -1.74 17.71 -4.65
N LEU A 130 -0.64 16.91 -4.65
CA LEU A 130 -0.40 15.82 -3.69
C LEU A 130 -0.43 16.37 -2.26
N ILE A 131 -1.21 15.77 -1.36
CA ILE A 131 -1.29 16.18 0.05
C ILE A 131 -0.15 15.53 0.84
N VAL A 132 0.69 16.35 1.43
CA VAL A 132 1.83 15.92 2.26
C VAL A 132 1.80 16.66 3.58
N TRP A 133 1.94 15.92 4.69
CA TRP A 133 2.13 16.49 6.02
C TRP A 133 3.59 16.84 6.21
N GLN A 134 3.89 18.10 6.49
CA GLN A 134 5.26 18.56 6.72
C GLN A 134 5.30 19.73 7.72
N PRO A 135 6.46 19.97 8.40
CA PRO A 135 6.59 21.09 9.29
C PRO A 135 6.61 22.42 8.51
N ASN A 136 5.90 23.41 9.02
CA ASN A 136 6.02 24.80 8.57
C ASN A 136 7.19 25.52 9.28
N GLU A 137 7.33 26.84 9.06
CA GLU A 137 8.37 27.67 9.66
C GLU A 137 8.33 27.70 11.20
N ASP A 138 7.18 27.44 11.81
CA ASP A 138 6.97 27.36 13.26
C ASP A 138 7.15 25.95 13.83
N PHE A 139 7.72 25.02 13.04
CA PHE A 139 7.85 23.58 13.37
C PHE A 139 6.50 22.88 13.62
N LYS A 140 5.42 23.44 13.17
CA LYS A 140 4.09 22.87 13.28
C LYS A 140 3.80 22.03 12.05
N TYR A 141 3.44 20.74 12.24
CA TYR A 141 3.04 19.83 11.17
C TYR A 141 1.66 20.19 10.65
N ILE A 142 1.60 20.55 9.37
CA ILE A 142 0.37 20.87 8.66
C ILE A 142 0.36 20.15 7.31
N PRO A 143 -0.82 19.74 6.79
CA PRO A 143 -0.92 19.23 5.45
C PRO A 143 -0.94 20.36 4.42
N ILE A 144 -0.19 20.18 3.36
CA ILE A 144 -0.12 21.12 2.22
C ILE A 144 -0.27 20.35 0.91
N ASN A 145 -0.66 21.04 -0.16
CA ASN A 145 -0.58 20.50 -1.51
C ASN A 145 0.79 20.75 -2.12
N VAL A 146 1.47 19.68 -2.53
CA VAL A 146 2.63 19.72 -3.43
C VAL A 146 2.09 19.81 -4.85
N SER A 147 2.48 20.85 -5.61
CA SER A 147 1.86 21.18 -6.90
C SER A 147 2.09 20.08 -7.93
N SER A 148 3.29 19.50 -7.96
CA SER A 148 3.65 18.45 -8.92
C SER A 148 4.64 17.46 -8.34
N ALA A 149 4.29 16.19 -8.41
CA ALA A 149 5.17 15.10 -8.00
C ALA A 149 5.10 13.93 -8.99
N GLU A 150 6.15 13.12 -9.02
CA GLU A 150 6.22 11.93 -9.85
C GLU A 150 6.73 10.75 -9.04
N ARG A 151 6.23 9.56 -9.34
CA ARG A 151 6.76 8.31 -8.82
C ARG A 151 6.84 7.26 -9.91
N THR A 152 8.04 6.78 -10.17
CA THR A 152 8.30 5.57 -10.94
C THR A 152 8.51 4.42 -9.97
N SER A 153 7.95 3.25 -10.29
CA SER A 153 8.15 2.06 -9.47
C SER A 153 8.35 0.81 -10.31
N TYR A 154 9.24 -0.05 -9.82
CA TYR A 154 9.51 -1.38 -10.37
C TYR A 154 9.25 -2.41 -9.28
N ASN A 155 8.44 -3.40 -9.59
CA ASN A 155 8.08 -4.47 -8.66
C ASN A 155 8.39 -5.83 -9.26
N ILE A 156 8.97 -6.70 -8.43
CA ILE A 156 9.09 -8.14 -8.68
C ILE A 156 8.30 -8.86 -7.60
N HIS A 157 7.37 -9.70 -8.01
CA HIS A 157 6.63 -10.58 -7.13
C HIS A 157 6.82 -12.03 -7.55
N TYR A 158 7.18 -12.88 -6.59
CA TYR A 158 7.35 -14.32 -6.79
C TYR A 158 6.48 -15.10 -5.81
N LEU A 159 5.75 -16.08 -6.34
CA LEU A 159 4.93 -17.02 -5.56
C LEU A 159 5.33 -18.44 -5.93
N LYS A 160 5.62 -19.25 -4.93
CA LYS A 160 5.82 -20.68 -5.08
C LYS A 160 5.02 -21.44 -4.03
N GLU A 161 4.29 -22.43 -4.50
CA GLU A 161 3.57 -23.37 -3.66
C GLU A 161 4.15 -24.77 -3.82
N PHE A 162 4.38 -25.43 -2.70
CA PHE A 162 4.69 -26.85 -2.58
C PHE A 162 3.50 -27.54 -1.89
N SER A 163 3.57 -28.85 -1.68
CA SER A 163 2.46 -29.56 -1.02
C SER A 163 2.10 -29.01 0.36
N ASN A 164 3.09 -28.64 1.15
CA ASN A 164 2.93 -28.18 2.52
C ASN A 164 3.66 -26.86 2.84
N PHE A 165 4.20 -26.20 1.82
CA PHE A 165 4.97 -24.97 1.99
C PHE A 165 4.59 -23.96 0.90
N GLN A 166 4.39 -22.70 1.31
CA GLN A 166 4.16 -21.57 0.41
C GLN A 166 5.19 -20.49 0.70
N MET A 167 5.73 -19.89 -0.35
CA MET A 167 6.64 -18.77 -0.28
C MET A 167 6.17 -17.65 -1.20
N GLN A 168 6.11 -16.44 -0.67
CA GLN A 168 5.87 -15.21 -1.41
C GLN A 168 7.03 -14.25 -1.15
N LEU A 169 7.61 -13.73 -2.22
CA LEU A 169 8.66 -12.72 -2.17
C LEU A 169 8.21 -11.54 -3.01
N SER A 170 8.35 -10.33 -2.47
CA SER A 170 8.19 -9.10 -3.24
C SER A 170 9.39 -8.20 -3.01
N TYR A 171 9.82 -7.53 -4.08
CA TYR A 171 10.83 -6.47 -4.02
C TYR A 171 10.38 -5.31 -4.87
N ASN A 172 10.45 -4.11 -4.32
CA ASN A 172 10.04 -2.89 -4.95
C ASN A 172 11.20 -1.88 -4.95
N VAL A 173 11.36 -1.16 -6.03
CA VAL A 173 12.24 0.01 -6.13
C VAL A 173 11.37 1.21 -6.48
N TYR A 174 11.60 2.33 -5.82
CA TYR A 174 10.85 3.56 -6.02
C TYR A 174 11.80 4.71 -6.36
N GLU A 175 11.48 5.42 -7.40
CA GLU A 175 12.03 6.73 -7.72
C GLU A 175 10.88 7.72 -7.55
N SER A 176 11.00 8.63 -6.60
CA SER A 176 9.97 9.62 -6.30
C SER A 176 10.57 11.01 -6.28
N LEU A 177 9.88 11.97 -6.85
CA LEU A 177 10.36 13.33 -7.01
C LEU A 177 9.24 14.33 -6.70
N ASP A 178 9.49 15.23 -5.78
CA ASP A 178 8.78 16.50 -5.66
C ASP A 178 9.37 17.46 -6.69
N LYS A 179 8.61 17.76 -7.75
CA LYS A 179 9.08 18.58 -8.88
C LYS A 179 9.17 20.08 -8.55
N ASP A 180 8.54 20.51 -7.45
CA ASP A 180 8.56 21.92 -7.04
C ASP A 180 9.91 22.28 -6.42
N ILE A 181 10.54 21.35 -5.72
CA ILE A 181 11.81 21.56 -4.98
C ILE A 181 12.96 20.67 -5.47
N ASP A 182 12.73 19.83 -6.47
CA ASP A 182 13.71 18.88 -7.05
C ASP A 182 14.32 17.94 -5.98
N GLN A 183 13.48 17.39 -5.10
CA GLN A 183 13.89 16.47 -4.04
C GLN A 183 13.02 15.21 -4.02
N LYS A 184 13.51 14.13 -3.42
CA LYS A 184 12.72 12.92 -3.21
C LYS A 184 11.52 13.22 -2.31
N LEU A 185 10.38 12.60 -2.59
CA LEU A 185 9.19 12.71 -1.73
C LEU A 185 9.47 12.21 -0.32
N LEU A 186 8.94 12.92 0.68
CA LEU A 186 9.03 12.51 2.07
C LEU A 186 8.33 11.17 2.31
N TYR A 187 8.87 10.37 3.23
CA TYR A 187 8.32 9.08 3.67
C TYR A 187 8.23 7.99 2.60
N VAL A 188 8.73 8.22 1.39
CA VAL A 188 8.80 7.21 0.33
C VAL A 188 10.16 6.53 0.39
N PRO A 189 10.23 5.22 0.70
CA PRO A 189 11.51 4.51 0.75
C PRO A 189 12.08 4.32 -0.66
N ASP A 190 13.41 4.25 -0.80
CA ASP A 190 14.06 3.93 -2.08
C ASP A 190 13.73 2.53 -2.57
N ASN A 191 13.54 1.62 -1.65
CA ASN A 191 13.12 0.25 -1.93
C ASN A 191 12.38 -0.37 -0.75
N SER A 192 11.69 -1.47 -1.01
CA SER A 192 11.13 -2.32 0.04
C SER A 192 11.14 -3.78 -0.39
N ALA A 193 11.23 -4.68 0.58
CA ALA A 193 11.10 -6.10 0.34
C ALA A 193 10.14 -6.75 1.34
N SER A 194 9.50 -7.83 0.93
CA SER A 194 8.76 -8.68 1.85
C SER A 194 8.94 -10.15 1.49
N LEU A 195 9.09 -10.97 2.51
CA LEU A 195 9.14 -12.43 2.40
C LEU A 195 8.12 -13.02 3.36
N LEU A 196 7.14 -13.73 2.81
CA LEU A 196 6.20 -14.52 3.59
C LEU A 196 6.45 -16.01 3.30
N MET A 197 6.67 -16.78 4.34
CA MET A 197 6.75 -18.24 4.30
C MET A 197 5.64 -18.82 5.16
N VAL A 198 4.89 -19.79 4.63
CA VAL A 198 3.87 -20.52 5.38
C VAL A 198 4.16 -22.01 5.26
N TYR A 199 4.33 -22.67 6.39
CA TYR A 199 4.46 -24.11 6.49
C TYR A 199 3.20 -24.72 7.09
N LYS A 200 2.55 -25.60 6.34
CA LYS A 200 1.37 -26.36 6.75
C LYS A 200 1.82 -27.72 7.28
N GLN A 201 1.97 -27.85 8.60
CA GLN A 201 2.32 -29.15 9.19
C GLN A 201 1.26 -30.20 8.92
N ASN A 202 0.01 -29.80 9.00
CA ASN A 202 -1.19 -30.58 8.67
C ASN A 202 -2.36 -29.65 8.37
N ASN A 203 -3.58 -30.16 8.19
CA ASN A 203 -4.76 -29.37 7.91
C ASN A 203 -5.17 -28.42 9.06
N SER A 204 -4.65 -28.63 10.24
CA SER A 204 -5.02 -27.86 11.45
C SER A 204 -3.92 -26.93 11.93
N THR A 205 -2.65 -27.19 11.62
CA THR A 205 -1.52 -26.45 12.17
C THR A 205 -0.71 -25.81 11.07
N HIS A 206 -0.56 -24.48 11.16
CA HIS A 206 0.23 -23.67 10.24
C HIS A 206 1.23 -22.81 11.01
N TYR A 207 2.42 -22.67 10.44
CA TYR A 207 3.45 -21.75 10.90
C TYR A 207 3.69 -20.71 9.83
N SER A 208 3.88 -19.46 10.22
CA SER A 208 4.21 -18.37 9.31
C SER A 208 5.47 -17.62 9.77
N LEU A 209 6.28 -17.23 8.80
CA LEU A 209 7.40 -16.32 8.99
C LEU A 209 7.21 -15.17 8.00
N ASN A 210 7.21 -13.95 8.51
CA ASN A 210 7.06 -12.75 7.70
C ASN A 210 8.23 -11.80 7.99
N TYR A 211 8.98 -11.45 6.94
CA TYR A 211 10.03 -10.44 7.00
C TYR A 211 9.67 -9.28 6.09
N LYS A 212 9.77 -8.06 6.59
CA LYS A 212 9.55 -6.82 5.85
C LYS A 212 10.78 -5.93 5.99
N LEU A 213 11.32 -5.49 4.87
CA LEU A 213 12.39 -4.50 4.79
C LEU A 213 11.81 -3.19 4.25
N THR A 214 12.10 -2.09 4.92
CA THR A 214 11.89 -0.72 4.45
C THR A 214 13.26 -0.12 4.20
N GLY A 215 13.52 0.37 2.99
CA GLY A 215 14.76 1.03 2.61
C GLY A 215 14.86 2.44 3.15
N ASN A 216 15.97 3.11 2.86
CA ASN A 216 16.21 4.49 3.28
C ASN A 216 15.14 5.43 2.73
N ARG A 217 14.80 6.44 3.51
CA ARG A 217 13.83 7.47 3.12
C ARG A 217 14.13 8.80 3.81
N ILE A 218 13.63 9.89 3.26
CA ILE A 218 13.71 11.22 3.86
C ILE A 218 12.42 11.44 4.68
N LEU A 219 12.57 11.80 5.94
CA LEU A 219 11.44 12.11 6.82
C LEU A 219 11.17 13.62 6.91
N GLN A 220 12.21 14.45 6.70
CA GLN A 220 12.11 15.89 6.74
C GLN A 220 13.16 16.51 5.82
N TYR A 221 12.76 17.51 5.05
CA TYR A 221 13.71 18.29 4.25
C TYR A 221 14.50 19.26 5.12
N ALA A 222 15.73 19.56 4.67
CA ALA A 222 16.48 20.69 5.23
C ALA A 222 15.74 22.02 4.98
N SER A 223 15.75 22.88 5.97
CA SER A 223 15.21 24.24 5.88
C SER A 223 16.15 25.24 6.56
N SER A 224 15.82 26.52 6.53
CA SER A 224 16.57 27.53 7.28
C SER A 224 16.55 27.32 8.81
N PHE A 225 15.68 26.45 9.31
CA PHE A 225 15.43 26.24 10.74
C PHE A 225 15.70 24.82 11.21
N ALA A 226 15.81 23.86 10.29
CA ALA A 226 15.97 22.44 10.62
C ALA A 226 16.89 21.72 9.62
N GLU A 227 17.68 20.77 10.12
CA GLU A 227 18.47 19.87 9.28
C GLU A 227 17.58 18.81 8.63
N GLN A 228 18.05 18.24 7.52
CA GLN A 228 17.39 17.09 6.92
C GLN A 228 17.42 15.90 7.90
N VAL A 229 16.30 15.18 7.98
CA VAL A 229 16.20 13.94 8.75
C VAL A 229 16.03 12.80 7.78
N ASP A 230 17.03 11.95 7.72
CA ASP A 230 17.02 10.68 6.99
C ASP A 230 16.70 9.53 7.94
N ASP A 231 15.96 8.56 7.46
CA ASP A 231 15.68 7.30 8.15
C ASP A 231 16.44 6.18 7.44
N GLU A 232 17.25 5.46 8.19
CA GLU A 232 17.99 4.31 7.67
C GLU A 232 17.05 3.13 7.42
N SER A 233 17.50 2.21 6.60
CA SER A 233 16.74 0.99 6.32
C SER A 233 16.61 0.12 7.57
N TYR A 234 15.43 -0.45 7.78
CA TYR A 234 15.15 -1.38 8.88
C TYR A 234 14.36 -2.59 8.41
N GLY A 235 14.46 -3.68 9.18
CA GLY A 235 13.82 -4.94 8.87
C GLY A 235 13.04 -5.53 10.03
N LEU A 236 11.76 -5.84 9.80
CA LEU A 236 10.84 -6.39 10.80
C LEU A 236 10.59 -7.87 10.52
N LEU A 237 10.88 -8.72 11.50
CA LEU A 237 10.62 -10.15 11.45
C LEU A 237 9.46 -10.49 12.37
N SER A 238 8.44 -11.19 11.84
CA SER A 238 7.32 -11.71 12.63
C SER A 238 7.20 -13.21 12.46
N PHE A 239 6.81 -13.90 13.52
CA PHE A 239 6.54 -15.33 13.52
C PHE A 239 5.12 -15.60 14.03
N GLY A 240 4.40 -16.49 13.35
CA GLY A 240 3.04 -16.87 13.71
C GLY A 240 2.84 -18.37 13.78
N VAL A 241 1.95 -18.78 14.68
CA VAL A 241 1.42 -20.16 14.76
C VAL A 241 -0.10 -20.07 14.80
N SER A 242 -0.75 -20.82 13.90
CA SER A 242 -2.20 -21.00 13.92
C SER A 242 -2.52 -22.49 14.09
N ASN A 243 -3.43 -22.78 15.00
CA ASN A 243 -3.89 -24.15 15.20
C ASN A 243 -5.41 -24.20 15.34
N LEU A 244 -6.02 -25.14 14.65
CA LEU A 244 -7.45 -25.41 14.65
C LEU A 244 -7.72 -26.74 15.37
N PHE A 245 -8.43 -26.67 16.48
CA PHE A 245 -8.86 -27.82 17.25
C PHE A 245 -10.34 -28.11 17.02
N ASN A 246 -10.66 -29.34 16.65
CA ASN A 246 -12.04 -29.81 16.65
C ASN A 246 -12.43 -30.25 18.06
N TRP A 247 -13.33 -29.50 18.70
CA TRP A 247 -13.86 -29.83 20.02
C TRP A 247 -15.19 -30.54 19.86
N GLN A 248 -15.29 -31.77 20.37
CA GLN A 248 -16.50 -32.61 20.36
C GLN A 248 -17.16 -32.81 18.97
N GLY A 249 -16.38 -32.75 17.87
CA GLY A 249 -16.85 -33.06 16.52
C GLY A 249 -17.74 -32.01 15.81
N ARG A 250 -18.15 -30.96 16.51
CA ARG A 250 -19.00 -29.88 15.95
C ARG A 250 -18.46 -28.49 16.19
N ASN A 251 -17.71 -28.29 17.26
CA ASN A 251 -17.21 -26.99 17.68
C ASN A 251 -15.75 -26.85 17.25
N VAL A 252 -15.38 -25.69 16.78
CA VAL A 252 -14.03 -25.39 16.32
C VAL A 252 -13.42 -24.33 17.23
N VAL A 253 -12.25 -24.64 17.80
CA VAL A 253 -11.42 -23.66 18.52
C VAL A 253 -10.24 -23.31 17.65
N VAL A 254 -10.09 -22.03 17.30
CA VAL A 254 -8.93 -21.52 16.57
C VAL A 254 -8.04 -20.78 17.55
N PHE A 255 -6.81 -21.22 17.62
CA PHE A 255 -5.74 -20.61 18.38
C PHE A 255 -4.77 -19.92 17.43
N ASN A 256 -4.48 -18.63 17.66
CA ASN A 256 -3.43 -17.91 16.93
C ASN A 256 -2.48 -17.25 17.94
N LEU A 257 -1.20 -17.42 17.70
CA LEU A 257 -0.12 -16.74 18.39
C LEU A 257 0.75 -16.05 17.36
N THR A 258 0.98 -14.76 17.50
CA THR A 258 1.90 -14.00 16.64
C THR A 258 2.87 -13.22 17.52
N VAL A 259 4.14 -13.28 17.18
CA VAL A 259 5.19 -12.44 17.72
C VAL A 259 5.62 -11.49 16.62
N ASP A 260 5.31 -10.21 16.77
CA ASP A 260 5.69 -9.17 15.85
C ASP A 260 6.99 -8.51 16.30
N ASN A 261 7.78 -8.02 15.33
CA ASN A 261 9.08 -7.44 15.56
C ASN A 261 9.98 -8.35 16.46
N LEU A 262 10.16 -9.60 16.04
CA LEU A 262 10.86 -10.63 16.81
C LEU A 262 12.29 -10.24 17.20
N LEU A 263 12.95 -9.42 16.37
CA LEU A 263 14.32 -8.96 16.58
C LEU A 263 14.39 -7.73 17.50
N ASP A 264 13.25 -7.14 17.88
CA ASP A 264 13.14 -5.94 18.72
C ASP A 264 13.80 -4.71 18.08
N GLU A 265 13.64 -4.58 16.76
CA GLU A 265 14.17 -3.46 15.99
C GLU A 265 13.54 -2.16 16.41
N GLU A 266 14.34 -1.14 16.66
CA GLU A 266 13.86 0.22 16.91
C GLU A 266 13.66 0.95 15.58
N TYR A 267 12.44 1.45 15.35
CA TYR A 267 12.10 2.16 14.13
C TYR A 267 11.03 3.22 14.37
N ILE A 268 10.93 4.16 13.45
CA ILE A 268 9.92 5.21 13.47
C ILE A 268 9.14 5.19 12.15
N SER A 269 7.85 5.40 12.17
CA SER A 269 7.05 5.62 10.97
C SER A 269 6.89 7.09 10.64
N THR A 270 6.86 7.92 11.67
CA THR A 270 6.72 9.38 11.60
C THR A 270 7.60 10.00 12.67
N ILE A 271 8.22 11.14 12.36
CA ILE A 271 9.07 11.88 13.32
C ILE A 271 8.30 12.15 14.62
N GLY A 272 8.91 11.82 15.74
CA GLY A 272 8.34 12.00 17.08
C GLY A 272 7.38 10.91 17.55
N TYR A 273 7.14 9.90 16.71
CA TYR A 273 6.28 8.75 17.02
C TYR A 273 7.08 7.44 16.91
N PRO A 274 7.75 7.02 17.99
CA PRO A 274 8.42 5.72 18.00
C PRO A 274 7.38 4.59 17.89
N GLU A 275 7.68 3.62 17.09
CA GLU A 275 6.83 2.44 16.93
C GLU A 275 7.04 1.42 18.05
N PRO A 276 6.06 0.55 18.32
CA PRO A 276 6.20 -0.49 19.31
C PRO A 276 7.37 -1.43 18.99
N GLY A 277 8.17 -1.77 19.99
CA GLY A 277 9.14 -2.86 19.91
C GLY A 277 8.47 -4.22 19.73
N ARG A 278 9.14 -5.29 20.16
CA ARG A 278 8.58 -6.64 20.10
C ARG A 278 7.24 -6.73 20.82
N SER A 279 6.24 -7.31 20.14
CA SER A 279 4.93 -7.54 20.71
C SER A 279 4.45 -8.98 20.52
N VAL A 280 3.61 -9.45 21.42
CA VAL A 280 3.02 -10.80 21.38
C VAL A 280 1.51 -10.66 21.36
N ASN A 281 0.88 -11.19 20.33
CA ASN A 281 -0.56 -11.20 20.14
C ASN A 281 -1.07 -12.63 20.26
N PHE A 282 -2.10 -12.80 21.06
CA PHE A 282 -2.78 -14.08 21.28
C PHE A 282 -4.26 -13.93 20.99
N THR A 283 -4.81 -14.82 20.18
CA THR A 283 -6.24 -14.86 19.87
C THR A 283 -6.78 -16.28 20.04
N LEU A 284 -7.91 -16.40 20.72
CA LEU A 284 -8.67 -17.64 20.85
C LEU A 284 -10.09 -17.39 20.32
N GLU A 285 -10.48 -18.07 19.28
CA GLU A 285 -11.82 -18.01 18.72
C GLU A 285 -12.53 -19.35 18.95
N TYR A 286 -13.78 -19.28 19.38
CA TYR A 286 -14.66 -20.44 19.51
C TYR A 286 -15.84 -20.30 18.57
N LYS A 287 -15.98 -21.28 17.65
CA LYS A 287 -17.07 -21.34 16.66
C LYS A 287 -17.97 -22.52 17.00
N ILE A 288 -19.26 -22.26 17.15
CA ILE A 288 -20.31 -23.21 17.50
C ILE A 288 -20.92 -23.77 16.19
#